data_fa21f796ed73a703bb81c11c3b9e238e
#
_entry.id   fa21f796ed73a703bb81c11c3b9e238e
#
_cell.length_a   1.000
_cell.length_b   1.000
_cell.length_c   1.000
_cell.angle_alpha   90.00
_cell.angle_beta   90.00
_cell.angle_gamma   90.00
#
_symmetry.space_group_name_H-M   'P 1'
#
loop_
_entity.id
_entity.type
_entity.pdbx_description
1 polymer ?
#
loop_
_entity_poly.entity_id
_entity_poly.type
_entity_poly.pdbx_seq_one_letter_code
_entity_poly.pdbx_strand_id
1 'polypeptide(L)'
;MTPIQSWTILVGALLLPIGVPAISPRSPAPAIPRPVPAQTEAALDAEQNAARLVDAIIQIESNGDAQKVGRHGERGLMQIKSGTWRDMTTRLFGAPISFDQAFDPALNRRVGIAYLAFLQESILPRQTEWKSDERSLLLAAYNAGPGRLRRSGFDLDRMPSQTQDYVDRAGALHDAYLGDMATALPSRRSAAL
;
A
#
# COMPACT_ATOMS: atom_id res chain seq x y z
N MET A 1 -10.11 1.68 26.28
CA MET A 1 -10.45 0.87 25.10
C MET A 1 -10.40 1.82 23.91
N THR A 2 -9.25 1.92 23.25
CA THR A 2 -9.06 2.74 22.05
C THR A 2 -9.58 1.96 20.84
N PRO A 3 -10.32 2.56 19.92
CA PRO A 3 -10.79 1.88 18.72
C PRO A 3 -9.60 1.51 17.84
N ILE A 4 -9.51 0.24 17.48
CA ILE A 4 -8.54 -0.30 16.53
C ILE A 4 -8.94 0.23 15.15
N GLN A 5 -8.16 1.17 14.61
CA GLN A 5 -8.29 1.61 13.21
C GLN A 5 -7.72 0.53 12.30
N SER A 6 -8.59 -0.24 11.69
CA SER A 6 -8.23 -1.25 10.71
C SER A 6 -7.79 -0.56 9.41
N TRP A 7 -6.57 -0.82 8.97
CA TRP A 7 -5.96 -0.27 7.75
C TRP A 7 -6.38 -1.12 6.55
N THR A 8 -7.55 -0.87 5.99
CA THR A 8 -8.01 -1.59 4.81
C THR A 8 -7.47 -0.91 3.55
N ILE A 9 -6.46 -1.49 2.90
CA ILE A 9 -6.03 -1.09 1.56
C ILE A 9 -7.02 -1.68 0.56
N LEU A 10 -7.94 -0.84 0.08
CA LEU A 10 -8.93 -1.25 -0.92
C LEU A 10 -8.26 -1.29 -2.30
N VAL A 11 -7.92 -2.50 -2.76
CA VAL A 11 -7.49 -2.73 -4.15
C VAL A 11 -8.74 -2.82 -5.01
N GLY A 12 -9.16 -1.68 -5.59
CA GLY A 12 -10.21 -1.65 -6.59
C GLY A 12 -9.72 -2.31 -7.89
N ALA A 13 -10.14 -3.55 -8.15
CA ALA A 13 -9.87 -4.23 -9.40
C ALA A 13 -10.74 -3.66 -10.52
N LEU A 14 -10.15 -2.86 -11.41
CA LEU A 14 -10.78 -2.42 -12.66
C LEU A 14 -10.57 -3.53 -13.72
N LEU A 15 -11.52 -4.44 -13.85
CA LEU A 15 -11.60 -5.41 -14.95
C LEU A 15 -12.27 -4.74 -16.16
N LEU A 16 -11.52 -4.51 -17.23
CA LEU A 16 -12.06 -4.17 -18.53
C LEU A 16 -12.25 -5.44 -19.35
N PRO A 17 -13.43 -5.72 -19.91
CA PRO A 17 -13.64 -6.84 -20.81
C PRO A 17 -13.14 -6.52 -22.20
N ILE A 18 -12.46 -7.50 -22.83
CA ILE A 18 -12.06 -7.49 -24.24
C ILE A 18 -13.31 -7.78 -25.09
N GLY A 19 -13.66 -6.82 -25.97
CA GLY A 19 -14.87 -6.89 -26.79
C GLY A 19 -14.73 -7.82 -27.99
N VAL A 20 -15.77 -8.62 -28.22
CA VAL A 20 -16.07 -9.35 -29.46
C VAL A 20 -17.09 -8.54 -30.26
N PRO A 21 -16.98 -8.35 -31.58
CA PRO A 21 -17.92 -7.54 -32.33
C PRO A 21 -19.22 -8.30 -32.55
N ALA A 22 -20.32 -7.76 -32.12
CA ALA A 22 -21.67 -8.22 -32.41
C ALA A 22 -22.55 -7.11 -32.96
N ILE A 23 -23.11 -7.41 -34.06
CA ILE A 23 -24.28 -6.91 -34.82
C ILE A 23 -25.17 -5.92 -34.03
N SER A 24 -25.31 -4.69 -34.61
CA SER A 24 -26.19 -3.64 -34.06
C SER A 24 -27.65 -4.03 -34.02
N PRO A 25 -28.30 -3.72 -32.91
CA PRO A 25 -29.63 -3.10 -32.95
C PRO A 25 -29.67 -1.84 -32.05
N ARG A 26 -30.29 -0.81 -32.64
CA ARG A 26 -30.95 0.37 -32.02
C ARG A 26 -30.32 0.92 -30.73
N SER A 27 -29.77 2.12 -30.82
CA SER A 27 -29.32 2.93 -29.67
C SER A 27 -30.25 2.82 -28.46
N PRO A 28 -29.77 2.32 -27.33
CA PRO A 28 -30.44 2.57 -26.08
C PRO A 28 -30.24 4.05 -25.70
N ALA A 29 -31.28 4.63 -25.09
CA ALA A 29 -31.23 5.96 -24.50
C ALA A 29 -30.01 6.12 -23.59
N PRO A 30 -29.42 7.34 -23.44
CA PRO A 30 -28.26 7.57 -22.59
C PRO A 30 -28.58 7.08 -21.18
N ALA A 31 -27.83 6.06 -20.75
CA ALA A 31 -27.94 5.56 -19.38
C ALA A 31 -27.56 6.70 -18.44
N ILE A 32 -28.49 7.07 -17.56
CA ILE A 32 -28.20 7.98 -16.44
C ILE A 32 -27.01 7.40 -15.69
N PRO A 33 -25.89 8.17 -15.51
CA PRO A 33 -24.75 7.68 -14.75
C PRO A 33 -25.25 7.26 -13.37
N ARG A 34 -25.01 6.01 -12.99
CA ARG A 34 -25.26 5.60 -11.61
C ARG A 34 -24.41 6.51 -10.72
N PRO A 35 -25.01 7.12 -9.68
CA PRO A 35 -24.22 7.88 -8.73
C PRO A 35 -23.13 6.95 -8.18
N VAL A 36 -21.87 7.38 -8.35
CA VAL A 36 -20.74 6.75 -7.65
C VAL A 36 -21.08 6.88 -6.16
N PRO A 37 -21.09 5.80 -5.38
CA PRO A 37 -21.37 5.91 -3.97
C PRO A 37 -20.40 6.91 -3.36
N ALA A 38 -20.93 7.91 -2.67
CA ALA A 38 -20.11 8.90 -1.99
C ALA A 38 -19.22 8.12 -1.00
N GLN A 39 -17.89 8.23 -1.20
CA GLN A 39 -16.95 7.67 -0.23
C GLN A 39 -17.20 8.36 1.10
N THR A 40 -17.30 7.59 2.17
CA THR A 40 -17.43 8.16 3.52
C THR A 40 -16.13 8.90 3.86
N GLU A 41 -16.20 9.96 4.68
CA GLU A 41 -15.00 10.68 5.14
C GLU A 41 -13.98 9.72 5.74
N ALA A 42 -14.42 8.73 6.53
CA ALA A 42 -13.55 7.72 7.09
C ALA A 42 -12.83 6.85 6.02
N ALA A 43 -13.45 6.59 4.88
CA ALA A 43 -12.82 5.85 3.78
C ALA A 43 -11.77 6.71 3.06
N LEU A 44 -12.04 8.00 2.89
CA LEU A 44 -11.08 8.95 2.33
C LEU A 44 -9.86 9.13 3.24
N ASP A 45 -10.08 9.24 4.54
CA ASP A 45 -9.00 9.34 5.54
C ASP A 45 -8.13 8.08 5.55
N ALA A 46 -8.74 6.90 5.46
CA ALA A 46 -8.02 5.64 5.40
C ALA A 46 -7.19 5.51 4.10
N GLU A 47 -7.73 5.93 2.96
CA GLU A 47 -7.01 5.93 1.68
C GLU A 47 -5.83 6.91 1.70
N GLN A 48 -6.02 8.11 2.23
CA GLN A 48 -4.96 9.11 2.37
C GLN A 48 -3.87 8.61 3.31
N ASN A 49 -4.24 8.02 4.43
CA ASN A 49 -3.33 7.44 5.39
C ASN A 49 -2.46 6.34 4.74
N ALA A 50 -3.07 5.40 4.01
CA ALA A 50 -2.35 4.36 3.27
C ALA A 50 -1.40 4.96 2.20
N ALA A 51 -1.84 5.99 1.48
CA ALA A 51 -1.01 6.67 0.48
C ALA A 51 0.24 7.30 1.10
N ARG A 52 0.12 7.95 2.29
CA ARG A 52 1.24 8.53 3.02
C ARG A 52 2.22 7.49 3.55
N LEU A 53 1.73 6.33 3.97
CA LEU A 53 2.62 5.22 4.35
C LEU A 53 3.45 4.75 3.16
N VAL A 54 2.86 4.64 1.97
CA VAL A 54 3.58 4.30 0.74
C VAL A 54 4.62 5.37 0.40
N ASP A 55 4.30 6.65 0.53
CA ASP A 55 5.24 7.75 0.31
C ASP A 55 6.42 7.71 1.30
N ALA A 56 6.17 7.41 2.57
CA ALA A 56 7.21 7.22 3.58
C ALA A 56 8.14 6.02 3.23
N ILE A 57 7.57 4.91 2.79
CA ILE A 57 8.36 3.75 2.32
C ILE A 57 9.23 4.14 1.12
N ILE A 58 8.68 4.80 0.10
CA ILE A 58 9.43 5.26 -1.08
C ILE A 58 10.60 6.15 -0.65
N GLN A 59 10.37 7.07 0.27
CA GLN A 59 11.41 7.95 0.77
C GLN A 59 12.56 7.18 1.43
N ILE A 60 12.27 6.19 2.26
CA ILE A 60 13.29 5.35 2.92
C ILE A 60 14.00 4.44 1.93
N GLU A 61 13.26 3.81 1.03
CA GLU A 61 13.79 2.79 0.13
C GLU A 61 14.68 3.37 -0.97
N SER A 62 14.24 4.43 -1.62
CA SER A 62 14.91 4.96 -2.81
C SER A 62 15.20 6.45 -2.77
N ASN A 63 14.66 7.19 -1.81
CA ASN A 63 14.63 8.66 -1.84
C ASN A 63 13.96 9.20 -3.12
N GLY A 64 12.96 8.47 -3.65
CA GLY A 64 12.24 8.81 -4.88
C GLY A 64 12.96 8.44 -6.18
N ASP A 65 14.13 7.78 -6.12
CA ASP A 65 14.86 7.34 -7.31
C ASP A 65 14.25 6.06 -7.91
N ALA A 66 13.56 6.21 -9.04
CA ALA A 66 12.95 5.09 -9.75
C ALA A 66 13.99 4.14 -10.40
N GLN A 67 15.23 4.58 -10.58
CA GLN A 67 16.30 3.79 -11.20
C GLN A 67 17.20 3.10 -10.17
N LYS A 68 16.91 3.26 -8.89
CA LYS A 68 17.72 2.68 -7.82
C LYS A 68 17.77 1.15 -7.90
N VAL A 69 18.98 0.62 -7.76
CA VAL A 69 19.25 -0.80 -7.55
C VAL A 69 19.83 -0.99 -6.16
N GLY A 70 19.19 -1.83 -5.36
CA GLY A 70 19.62 -2.16 -4.00
C GLY A 70 20.76 -3.19 -3.97
N ARG A 71 21.35 -3.38 -2.79
CA ARG A 71 22.50 -4.27 -2.57
C ARG A 71 22.23 -5.72 -3.00
N HIS A 72 20.98 -6.19 -2.88
CA HIS A 72 20.59 -7.55 -3.22
C HIS A 72 19.78 -7.62 -4.52
N GLY A 73 19.89 -6.58 -5.37
CA GLY A 73 19.19 -6.49 -6.65
C GLY A 73 17.74 -6.05 -6.54
N GLU A 74 17.33 -5.45 -5.44
CA GLU A 74 16.05 -4.75 -5.32
C GLU A 74 16.00 -3.61 -6.34
N ARG A 75 14.80 -3.30 -6.90
CA ARG A 75 14.66 -2.29 -7.96
C ARG A 75 13.54 -1.29 -7.70
N GLY A 76 13.81 -0.06 -8.13
CA GLY A 76 12.84 1.02 -8.30
C GLY A 76 12.44 1.70 -7.00
N LEU A 77 11.35 2.48 -7.05
CA LEU A 77 10.90 3.35 -5.97
C LEU A 77 10.76 2.64 -4.62
N MET A 78 10.16 1.46 -4.62
CA MET A 78 9.86 0.70 -3.40
C MET A 78 10.81 -0.47 -3.18
N GLN A 79 11.96 -0.53 -3.89
CA GLN A 79 13.04 -1.51 -3.75
C GLN A 79 12.52 -2.95 -3.67
N ILE A 80 11.74 -3.34 -4.69
CA ILE A 80 11.08 -4.64 -4.74
C ILE A 80 12.07 -5.70 -5.24
N LYS A 81 12.09 -6.86 -4.58
CA LYS A 81 12.88 -8.02 -4.98
C LYS A 81 12.23 -8.76 -6.16
N SER A 82 13.06 -9.39 -7.01
CA SER A 82 12.57 -10.10 -8.21
C SER A 82 11.51 -11.16 -7.91
N GLY A 83 11.65 -11.91 -6.81
CA GLY A 83 10.65 -12.90 -6.38
C GLY A 83 9.32 -12.26 -6.01
N THR A 84 9.35 -11.21 -5.18
CA THR A 84 8.14 -10.43 -4.81
C THR A 84 7.50 -9.81 -6.05
N TRP A 85 8.32 -9.25 -6.95
CA TRP A 85 7.85 -8.70 -8.21
C TRP A 85 7.06 -9.71 -9.03
N ARG A 86 7.67 -10.89 -9.27
CA ARG A 86 7.04 -11.98 -10.03
C ARG A 86 5.70 -12.39 -9.39
N ASP A 87 5.69 -12.60 -8.08
CA ASP A 87 4.51 -13.10 -7.38
C ASP A 87 3.38 -12.07 -7.37
N MET A 88 3.70 -10.80 -7.15
CA MET A 88 2.71 -9.71 -7.13
C MET A 88 2.22 -9.35 -8.52
N THR A 89 3.08 -9.34 -9.56
CA THR A 89 2.63 -9.10 -10.93
C THR A 89 1.75 -10.23 -11.43
N THR A 90 2.06 -11.48 -11.07
CA THR A 90 1.17 -12.62 -11.37
C THR A 90 -0.21 -12.45 -10.71
N ARG A 91 -0.26 -12.00 -9.44
CA ARG A 91 -1.54 -11.71 -8.75
C ARG A 91 -2.32 -10.59 -9.43
N LEU A 92 -1.65 -9.52 -9.84
CA LEU A 92 -2.29 -8.32 -10.40
C LEU A 92 -2.76 -8.49 -11.84
N PHE A 93 -2.03 -9.28 -12.64
CA PHE A 93 -2.18 -9.29 -14.10
C PHE A 93 -2.41 -10.70 -14.68
N GLY A 94 -2.43 -11.73 -13.82
CA GLY A 94 -2.59 -13.12 -14.25
C GLY A 94 -1.32 -13.78 -14.79
N ALA A 95 -0.24 -13.00 -15.03
CA ALA A 95 1.04 -13.49 -15.52
C ALA A 95 2.18 -12.61 -14.95
N PRO A 96 3.42 -13.17 -14.83
CA PRO A 96 4.56 -12.40 -14.41
C PRO A 96 4.97 -11.37 -15.47
N ILE A 97 5.31 -10.16 -15.03
CA ILE A 97 5.88 -9.11 -15.86
C ILE A 97 7.40 -9.11 -15.70
N SER A 98 8.15 -8.79 -16.78
CA SER A 98 9.61 -8.69 -16.74
C SER A 98 10.07 -7.79 -15.58
N PHE A 99 11.09 -8.23 -14.85
CA PHE A 99 11.63 -7.48 -13.73
C PHE A 99 12.33 -6.17 -14.16
N ASP A 100 12.68 -6.02 -15.44
CA ASP A 100 13.21 -4.75 -15.96
C ASP A 100 12.16 -3.64 -15.92
N GLN A 101 10.87 -3.97 -15.91
CA GLN A 101 9.79 -2.99 -15.73
C GLN A 101 9.64 -2.51 -14.27
N ALA A 102 10.40 -3.06 -13.34
CA ALA A 102 10.44 -2.54 -11.97
C ALA A 102 11.04 -1.13 -11.87
N PHE A 103 11.65 -0.62 -12.93
CA PHE A 103 12.10 0.76 -13.02
C PHE A 103 11.01 1.73 -13.50
N ASP A 104 9.86 1.24 -13.99
CA ASP A 104 8.70 2.10 -14.21
C ASP A 104 8.10 2.52 -12.86
N PRO A 105 8.06 3.84 -12.55
CA PRO A 105 7.68 4.31 -11.23
C PRO A 105 6.20 4.01 -10.88
N ALA A 106 5.30 4.09 -11.86
CA ALA A 106 3.89 3.84 -11.63
C ALA A 106 3.62 2.34 -11.39
N LEU A 107 4.26 1.48 -12.19
CA LEU A 107 4.13 0.05 -12.03
C LEU A 107 4.80 -0.44 -10.74
N ASN A 108 5.99 0.09 -10.40
CA ASN A 108 6.68 -0.24 -9.16
C ASN A 108 5.84 0.12 -7.92
N ARG A 109 5.30 1.34 -7.90
CA ARG A 109 4.38 1.77 -6.82
C ARG A 109 3.15 0.85 -6.73
N ARG A 110 2.53 0.51 -7.85
CA ARG A 110 1.36 -0.39 -7.90
C ARG A 110 1.67 -1.78 -7.34
N VAL A 111 2.81 -2.35 -7.73
CA VAL A 111 3.27 -3.66 -7.24
C VAL A 111 3.62 -3.59 -5.74
N GLY A 112 4.25 -2.52 -5.28
CA GLY A 112 4.54 -2.29 -3.87
C GLY A 112 3.29 -2.18 -3.00
N ILE A 113 2.26 -1.48 -3.47
CA ILE A 113 0.94 -1.39 -2.80
C ILE A 113 0.30 -2.79 -2.71
N ALA A 114 0.33 -3.56 -3.81
CA ALA A 114 -0.19 -4.93 -3.81
C ALA A 114 0.58 -5.84 -2.83
N TYR A 115 1.88 -5.63 -2.68
CA TYR A 115 2.67 -6.36 -1.71
C TYR A 115 2.32 -5.98 -0.27
N LEU A 116 2.10 -4.70 0.02
CA LEU A 116 1.63 -4.26 1.34
C LEU A 116 0.26 -4.87 1.69
N ALA A 117 -0.68 -4.87 0.74
CA ALA A 117 -1.98 -5.52 0.92
C ALA A 117 -1.84 -7.03 1.21
N PHE A 118 -0.99 -7.72 0.45
CA PHE A 118 -0.67 -9.13 0.69
C PHE A 118 -0.07 -9.37 2.08
N LEU A 119 0.84 -8.51 2.52
CA LEU A 119 1.43 -8.61 3.86
C LEU A 119 0.37 -8.41 4.94
N GLN A 120 -0.51 -7.43 4.77
CA GLN A 120 -1.61 -7.17 5.68
C GLN A 120 -2.54 -8.38 5.80
N GLU A 121 -2.98 -8.97 4.68
CA GLU A 121 -3.74 -10.22 4.65
C GLU A 121 -3.02 -11.38 5.38
N SER A 122 -1.68 -11.41 5.31
CA SER A 122 -0.86 -12.45 5.96
C SER A 122 -0.66 -12.24 7.46
N ILE A 123 -0.82 -11.01 7.96
CA ILE A 123 -0.61 -10.61 9.35
C ILE A 123 -1.93 -10.58 10.12
N LEU A 124 -2.98 -9.98 9.56
CA LEU A 124 -4.27 -9.73 10.23
C LEU A 124 -4.90 -10.97 10.88
N PRO A 125 -4.91 -12.17 10.25
CA PRO A 125 -5.48 -13.36 10.89
C PRO A 125 -4.81 -13.76 12.20
N ARG A 126 -3.63 -13.20 12.52
CA ARG A 126 -2.86 -13.47 13.73
C ARG A 126 -2.87 -12.31 14.73
N GLN A 127 -3.85 -11.44 14.67
CA GLN A 127 -3.95 -10.25 15.52
C GLN A 127 -3.87 -10.57 17.02
N THR A 128 -4.38 -11.72 17.45
CA THR A 128 -4.31 -12.17 18.85
C THR A 128 -2.89 -12.52 19.33
N GLU A 129 -1.97 -12.72 18.40
CA GLU A 129 -0.56 -13.02 18.67
C GLU A 129 0.34 -11.78 18.70
N TRP A 130 -0.18 -10.61 18.30
CA TRP A 130 0.63 -9.40 18.15
C TRP A 130 1.15 -8.87 19.48
N LYS A 131 2.42 -8.46 19.46
CA LYS A 131 3.12 -7.78 20.57
C LYS A 131 3.46 -6.33 20.24
N SER A 132 3.25 -5.93 18.99
CA SER A 132 3.45 -4.58 18.49
C SER A 132 2.24 -4.15 17.68
N ASP A 133 2.13 -2.86 17.36
CA ASP A 133 1.01 -2.33 16.57
C ASP A 133 1.06 -2.78 15.11
N GLU A 134 -0.10 -2.72 14.43
CA GLU A 134 -0.25 -3.20 13.05
C GLU A 134 0.71 -2.52 12.07
N ARG A 135 0.87 -1.19 12.14
CA ARG A 135 1.75 -0.43 11.26
C ARG A 135 3.20 -0.88 11.40
N SER A 136 3.67 -1.00 12.62
CA SER A 136 5.02 -1.45 12.92
C SER A 136 5.27 -2.87 12.41
N LEU A 137 4.31 -3.78 12.58
CA LEU A 137 4.40 -5.15 12.08
C LEU A 137 4.37 -5.21 10.55
N LEU A 138 3.56 -4.37 9.90
CA LEU A 138 3.50 -4.27 8.45
C LEU A 138 4.83 -3.76 7.86
N LEU A 139 5.40 -2.71 8.44
CA LEU A 139 6.71 -2.18 8.05
C LEU A 139 7.83 -3.19 8.29
N ALA A 140 7.81 -3.90 9.42
CA ALA A 140 8.77 -4.95 9.71
C ALA A 140 8.65 -6.14 8.73
N ALA A 141 7.44 -6.52 8.36
CA ALA A 141 7.19 -7.56 7.36
C ALA A 141 7.65 -7.12 5.96
N TYR A 142 7.47 -5.85 5.61
CA TYR A 142 7.94 -5.30 4.35
C TYR A 142 9.46 -5.38 4.24
N ASN A 143 10.17 -4.88 5.24
CA ASN A 143 11.64 -4.82 5.27
C ASN A 143 12.29 -6.21 5.40
N ALA A 144 11.85 -7.02 6.36
CA ALA A 144 12.50 -8.27 6.71
C ALA A 144 11.82 -9.53 6.17
N GLY A 145 10.64 -9.39 5.60
CA GLY A 145 9.79 -10.46 5.10
C GLY A 145 8.88 -11.10 6.16
N PRO A 146 7.68 -11.56 5.75
CA PRO A 146 6.67 -12.10 6.67
C PRO A 146 7.12 -13.36 7.42
N GLY A 147 8.02 -14.13 6.83
CA GLY A 147 8.58 -15.32 7.51
C GLY A 147 9.43 -14.98 8.72
N ARG A 148 10.19 -13.88 8.68
CA ARG A 148 10.99 -13.41 9.81
C ARG A 148 10.10 -12.82 10.90
N LEU A 149 9.09 -12.06 10.53
CA LEU A 149 8.09 -11.54 11.46
C LEU A 149 7.37 -12.66 12.22
N ARG A 150 6.95 -13.73 11.54
CA ARG A 150 6.35 -14.90 12.22
C ARG A 150 7.30 -15.54 13.22
N ARG A 151 8.58 -15.67 12.87
CA ARG A 151 9.59 -16.23 13.79
C ARG A 151 9.89 -15.35 15.01
N SER A 152 9.68 -14.02 14.89
CA SER A 152 9.78 -13.12 16.05
C SER A 152 8.60 -13.27 17.01
N GLY A 153 7.51 -13.93 16.60
CA GLY A 153 6.25 -13.99 17.35
C GLY A 153 5.47 -12.69 17.27
N PHE A 154 5.53 -11.98 16.13
CA PHE A 154 4.88 -10.66 15.91
C PHE A 154 5.32 -9.61 16.94
N ASP A 155 6.58 -9.67 17.31
CA ASP A 155 7.23 -8.82 18.30
C ASP A 155 8.35 -8.04 17.61
N LEU A 156 8.24 -6.71 17.58
CA LEU A 156 9.23 -5.83 16.94
C LEU A 156 10.56 -5.87 17.70
N ASP A 157 10.53 -5.96 19.05
CA ASP A 157 11.73 -5.98 19.88
C ASP A 157 12.61 -7.22 19.59
N ARG A 158 12.02 -8.27 19.03
CA ARG A 158 12.71 -9.50 18.62
C ARG A 158 13.13 -9.51 17.16
N MET A 159 12.88 -8.44 16.43
CA MET A 159 13.37 -8.27 15.05
C MET A 159 14.83 -7.76 15.05
N PRO A 160 15.57 -7.94 13.94
CA PRO A 160 16.91 -7.35 13.81
C PRO A 160 16.89 -5.84 14.01
N SER A 161 17.93 -5.28 14.63
CA SER A 161 18.05 -3.83 14.89
C SER A 161 17.89 -2.97 13.62
N GLN A 162 18.39 -3.45 12.46
CA GLN A 162 18.18 -2.79 11.17
C GLN A 162 16.70 -2.68 10.78
N THR A 163 15.89 -3.70 11.15
CA THR A 163 14.45 -3.68 10.88
C THR A 163 13.73 -2.76 11.85
N GLN A 164 14.15 -2.74 13.12
CA GLN A 164 13.61 -1.81 14.12
C GLN A 164 13.89 -0.36 13.69
N ASP A 165 15.13 -0.03 13.32
CA ASP A 165 15.51 1.28 12.79
C ASP A 165 14.70 1.66 11.52
N TYR A 166 14.47 0.69 10.63
CA TYR A 166 13.62 0.91 9.45
C TYR A 166 12.18 1.29 9.86
N VAL A 167 11.60 0.57 10.79
CA VAL A 167 10.24 0.81 11.30
C VAL A 167 10.13 2.19 11.94
N ASP A 168 11.10 2.55 12.78
CA ASP A 168 11.13 3.85 13.45
C ASP A 168 11.21 5.01 12.45
N ARG A 169 12.11 4.93 11.47
CA ARG A 169 12.27 5.97 10.46
C ARG A 169 11.06 6.09 9.53
N ALA A 170 10.51 4.96 9.06
CA ALA A 170 9.34 4.96 8.19
C ALA A 170 8.09 5.42 8.94
N GLY A 171 7.94 5.03 10.20
CA GLY A 171 6.87 5.48 11.08
C GLY A 171 6.93 6.99 11.33
N ALA A 172 8.09 7.53 11.67
CA ALA A 172 8.27 8.96 11.88
C ALA A 172 7.98 9.80 10.62
N LEU A 173 8.41 9.35 9.45
CA LEU A 173 8.08 10.00 8.18
C LEU A 173 6.58 9.96 7.88
N HIS A 174 5.95 8.82 8.12
CA HIS A 174 4.52 8.69 7.94
C HIS A 174 3.73 9.66 8.84
N ASP A 175 4.09 9.76 10.11
CA ASP A 175 3.48 10.68 11.07
C ASP A 175 3.69 12.15 10.64
N ALA A 176 4.87 12.50 10.14
CA ALA A 176 5.16 13.84 9.60
C ALA A 176 4.26 14.17 8.40
N TYR A 177 4.12 13.24 7.44
CA TYR A 177 3.27 13.45 6.27
C TYR A 177 1.77 13.58 6.59
N LEU A 178 1.30 12.93 7.65
CA LEU A 178 -0.05 13.10 8.16
C LEU A 178 -0.22 14.46 8.88
N GLY A 179 0.79 14.90 9.64
CA GLY A 179 0.80 16.20 10.30
C GLY A 179 0.76 17.36 9.31
N ASP A 180 1.51 17.29 8.22
CA ASP A 180 1.50 18.29 7.14
C ASP A 180 0.13 18.43 6.49
N MET A 181 -0.60 17.32 6.32
CA MET A 181 -1.97 17.38 5.79
C MET A 181 -2.96 18.03 6.75
N ALA A 182 -2.86 17.74 8.04
CA ALA A 182 -3.73 18.34 9.04
C ALA A 182 -3.59 19.87 9.09
N THR A 183 -2.40 20.38 8.80
CA THR A 183 -2.14 21.84 8.73
C THR A 183 -2.52 22.46 7.39
N ALA A 184 -2.54 21.70 6.30
CA ALA A 184 -2.89 22.18 4.97
C ALA A 184 -4.40 22.26 4.71
N LEU A 185 -5.22 21.53 5.47
CA LEU A 185 -6.67 21.60 5.37
C LEU A 185 -7.17 22.87 6.09
N PRO A 186 -7.87 23.81 5.39
CA PRO A 186 -8.48 24.96 6.04
C PRO A 186 -9.46 24.45 7.11
N SER A 187 -9.34 25.00 8.33
CA SER A 187 -10.25 24.67 9.41
C SER A 187 -11.69 24.95 8.98
N ARG A 188 -12.48 23.92 8.77
CA ARG A 188 -13.93 24.01 8.51
C ARG A 188 -14.71 24.38 9.78
N ARG A 189 -14.15 25.25 10.63
CA ARG A 189 -14.86 25.89 11.73
C ARG A 189 -15.12 27.33 11.35
N SER A 190 -16.15 27.59 10.56
CA SER A 190 -16.99 28.79 10.63
C SER A 190 -17.93 28.86 9.43
N ALA A 191 -19.00 28.09 9.47
CA ALA A 191 -20.21 28.37 8.70
C ALA A 191 -21.42 27.79 9.45
N ALA A 192 -21.60 28.28 10.68
CA ALA A 192 -22.85 28.15 11.43
C ALA A 192 -23.03 29.44 12.21
N LEU A 193 -23.55 30.46 11.52
CA LEU A 193 -24.31 31.58 12.07
C LEU A 193 -25.51 31.85 11.16
#